data_d08ce56b454d79214c10c6c682c93a5e
#
_entry.id   d08ce56b454d79214c10c6c682c93a5e
#
_cell.length_a   1.000
_cell.length_b   1.000
_cell.length_c   1.000
_cell.angle_alpha   90.00
_cell.angle_beta   90.00
_cell.angle_gamma   90.00
#
_symmetry.space_group_name_H-M   'P 1'
#
loop_
_entity.id
_entity.type
_entity.pdbx_description
1 polymer ?
#
loop_
_entity_poly.entity_id
_entity_poly.type
_entity_poly.pdbx_seq_one_letter_code
_entity_poly.pdbx_strand_id
1 'polypeptide(L)'
;MTFAIKAEVSSPWAKTFAFKAQKTMYAGKHIAKGDTVFIFASENEGGQGLISRGTVTSAKAIPKKRGILRQTPRVSIKIRRAAMAKRRLGRSELKPFRNWNDGRPETELNFKFYRQATNKIIGISTEASAFLRRFF
;
A
#
# COMPACT_ATOMS: atom_id res chain seq x y z
N MET A 1 -3.42 -5.74 12.08
CA MET A 1 -3.97 -5.51 10.73
C MET A 1 -2.88 -5.45 9.68
N THR A 2 -3.24 -5.69 8.46
CA THR A 2 -2.31 -5.65 7.33
C THR A 2 -2.71 -4.53 6.37
N PHE A 3 -1.71 -3.82 5.89
CA PHE A 3 -1.87 -2.68 5.02
C PHE A 3 -1.01 -2.84 3.77
N ALA A 4 -1.32 -2.06 2.77
CA ALA A 4 -0.47 -1.91 1.59
C ALA A 4 -0.35 -0.43 1.27
N ILE A 5 0.75 -0.04 0.69
CA ILE A 5 0.97 1.31 0.18
C ILE A 5 1.42 1.23 -1.27
N LYS A 6 0.90 2.11 -2.11
CA LYS A 6 1.45 2.36 -3.42
C LYS A 6 1.94 3.80 -3.45
N ALA A 7 3.21 4.00 -3.76
CA ALA A 7 3.84 5.30 -3.74
C ALA A 7 5.06 5.33 -4.66
N GLU A 8 5.59 6.52 -4.92
CA GLU A 8 6.89 6.66 -5.56
C GLU A 8 7.97 6.08 -4.65
N VAL A 9 8.84 5.23 -5.21
CA VAL A 9 9.95 4.62 -4.49
C VAL A 9 11.23 4.82 -5.29
N SER A 10 12.13 5.64 -4.76
CA SER A 10 13.41 5.94 -5.42
C SER A 10 14.45 4.82 -5.29
N SER A 11 14.40 4.06 -4.19
CA SER A 11 15.34 2.96 -3.92
C SER A 11 14.58 1.70 -3.54
N PRO A 12 14.15 0.88 -4.53
CA PRO A 12 13.32 -0.32 -4.26
C PRO A 12 13.98 -1.35 -3.36
N TRP A 13 15.31 -1.38 -3.30
CA TRP A 13 16.07 -2.32 -2.48
C TRP A 13 16.55 -1.75 -1.14
N ALA A 14 16.03 -0.59 -0.74
CA ALA A 14 16.37 0.00 0.56
C ALA A 14 15.92 -0.90 1.71
N LYS A 15 16.65 -0.85 2.83
CA LYS A 15 16.30 -1.60 4.04
C LYS A 15 15.22 -0.90 4.86
N THR A 16 15.07 0.40 4.69
CA THR A 16 14.07 1.22 5.35
C THR A 16 13.40 2.14 4.35
N PHE A 17 12.14 2.45 4.60
CA PHE A 17 11.37 3.37 3.78
C PHE A 17 10.72 4.42 4.67
N ALA A 18 10.60 5.64 4.15
CA ALA A 18 9.85 6.70 4.80
C ALA A 18 8.89 7.32 3.78
N PHE A 19 7.61 7.36 4.13
CA PHE A 19 6.57 7.94 3.29
C PHE A 19 5.89 9.04 4.07
N LYS A 20 6.07 10.29 3.63
CA LYS A 20 5.58 11.46 4.35
C LYS A 20 4.18 11.86 3.88
N ALA A 21 3.28 12.10 4.83
CA ALA A 21 1.95 12.68 4.60
C ALA A 21 1.16 11.94 3.51
N GLN A 22 1.16 10.62 3.53
CA GLN A 22 0.45 9.81 2.55
C GLN A 22 -1.05 9.83 2.79
N LYS A 23 -1.81 10.01 1.72
CA LYS A 23 -3.28 9.84 1.76
C LYS A 23 -3.63 8.41 2.12
N THR A 24 -4.78 8.24 2.73
CA THR A 24 -5.27 6.93 3.16
C THR A 24 -6.67 6.65 2.60
N MET A 25 -6.99 5.36 2.48
CA MET A 25 -8.30 4.86 2.09
C MET A 25 -8.51 3.46 2.68
N TYR A 26 -9.74 2.98 2.74
CA TYR A 26 -10.04 1.63 3.23
C TYR A 26 -9.42 1.35 4.60
N ALA A 27 -9.64 2.25 5.56
CA ALA A 27 -9.10 2.19 6.91
C ALA A 27 -7.57 2.32 7.00
N GLY A 28 -6.90 2.75 5.93
CA GLY A 28 -5.46 2.98 5.94
C GLY A 28 -4.99 3.98 6.98
N LYS A 29 -5.86 4.89 7.42
CA LYS A 29 -5.57 5.85 8.50
C LYS A 29 -5.27 5.19 9.84
N HIS A 30 -5.66 3.93 10.02
CA HIS A 30 -5.44 3.19 11.27
C HIS A 30 -4.08 2.47 11.31
N ILE A 31 -3.25 2.62 10.28
CA ILE A 31 -1.92 2.03 10.28
C ILE A 31 -1.13 2.51 11.50
N ALA A 32 -0.45 1.58 12.17
CA ALA A 32 0.25 1.85 13.42
C ALA A 32 1.56 1.09 13.49
N LYS A 33 2.44 1.52 14.38
CA LYS A 33 3.69 0.82 14.67
C LYS A 33 3.43 -0.65 14.97
N GLY A 34 4.21 -1.53 14.34
CA GLY A 34 4.09 -2.97 14.48
C GLY A 34 3.26 -3.64 13.39
N ASP A 35 2.49 -2.88 12.63
CA ASP A 35 1.67 -3.43 11.54
C ASP A 35 2.54 -3.90 10.37
N THR A 36 2.06 -4.94 9.68
CA THR A 36 2.65 -5.40 8.42
C THR A 36 2.16 -4.53 7.27
N VAL A 37 3.08 -4.16 6.38
CA VAL A 37 2.74 -3.38 5.20
C VAL A 37 3.46 -3.94 3.97
N PHE A 38 2.71 -4.06 2.86
CA PHE A 38 3.24 -4.41 1.55
C PHE A 38 3.45 -3.13 0.75
N ILE A 39 4.62 -3.01 0.10
CA ILE A 39 5.00 -1.80 -0.61
C ILE A 39 4.97 -2.04 -2.10
N PHE A 40 4.17 -1.22 -2.80
CA PHE A 40 4.08 -1.18 -4.25
C PHE A 40 4.72 0.11 -4.75
N ALA A 41 5.73 -0.02 -5.60
CA ALA A 41 6.32 1.12 -6.30
C ALA A 41 5.39 1.52 -7.44
N SER A 42 4.88 2.75 -7.41
CA SER A 42 3.90 3.23 -8.38
C SER A 42 4.44 3.20 -9.80
N GLU A 43 3.73 2.57 -10.71
CA GLU A 43 4.12 2.52 -12.13
C GLU A 43 4.03 3.89 -12.78
N ASN A 44 3.15 4.78 -12.31
CA ASN A 44 3.08 6.16 -12.79
C ASN A 44 4.35 6.96 -12.47
N GLU A 45 5.10 6.51 -11.46
CA GLU A 45 6.35 7.14 -11.01
C GLU A 45 7.58 6.29 -11.38
N GLY A 46 7.45 5.44 -12.41
CA GLY A 46 8.55 4.61 -12.90
C GLY A 46 8.78 3.30 -12.15
N GLY A 47 7.92 2.96 -11.20
CA GLY A 47 8.02 1.73 -10.42
C GLY A 47 7.46 0.51 -11.17
N GLN A 48 7.59 -0.67 -10.54
CA GLN A 48 7.19 -1.95 -11.13
C GLN A 48 6.20 -2.75 -10.26
N GLY A 49 5.46 -2.08 -9.39
CA GLY A 49 4.49 -2.75 -8.51
C GLY A 49 5.12 -3.27 -7.23
N LEU A 50 4.70 -4.45 -6.78
CA LEU A 50 5.12 -5.02 -5.50
C LEU A 50 6.64 -5.18 -5.42
N ILE A 51 7.25 -4.60 -4.37
CA ILE A 51 8.70 -4.66 -4.17
C ILE A 51 9.09 -5.27 -2.83
N SER A 52 8.36 -4.99 -1.76
CA SER A 52 8.78 -5.35 -0.41
C SER A 52 7.60 -5.57 0.53
N ARG A 53 7.90 -6.29 1.60
CA ARG A 53 7.06 -6.40 2.78
C ARG A 53 7.86 -5.92 3.98
N GLY A 54 7.24 -5.21 4.89
CA GLY A 54 7.92 -4.70 6.07
C GLY A 54 7.02 -4.51 7.27
N THR A 55 7.64 -4.02 8.32
CA THR A 55 6.98 -3.68 9.58
C THR A 55 7.03 -2.17 9.79
N VAL A 56 5.90 -1.60 10.13
CA VAL A 56 5.82 -0.16 10.45
C VAL A 56 6.57 0.09 11.75
N THR A 57 7.57 0.97 11.69
CA THR A 57 8.36 1.37 12.87
C THR A 57 7.88 2.69 13.45
N SER A 58 7.17 3.50 12.68
CA SER A 58 6.61 4.77 13.12
C SER A 58 5.40 5.11 12.26
N ALA A 59 4.34 5.59 12.89
CA ALA A 59 3.17 6.11 12.19
C ALA A 59 2.68 7.36 12.90
N LYS A 60 2.53 8.47 12.17
CA LYS A 60 2.07 9.74 12.70
C LYS A 60 0.97 10.31 11.83
N ALA A 61 -0.22 10.45 12.40
CA ALA A 61 -1.32 11.13 11.74
C ALA A 61 -0.98 12.60 11.53
N ILE A 62 -1.30 13.11 10.34
CA ILE A 62 -1.12 14.53 10.04
C ILE A 62 -2.36 15.28 10.51
N PRO A 63 -2.21 16.35 11.31
CA PRO A 63 -3.35 17.15 11.76
C PRO A 63 -4.12 17.73 10.58
N LYS A 64 -5.45 17.78 10.71
CA LYS A 64 -6.31 18.42 9.72
C LYS A 64 -6.01 19.92 9.64
N LYS A 65 -6.00 20.46 8.43
CA LYS A 65 -5.84 21.89 8.21
C LYS A 65 -7.12 22.63 8.61
N ARG A 66 -6.97 23.73 9.32
CA ARG A 66 -8.06 24.58 9.75
C ARG A 66 -8.79 25.19 8.53
N GLY A 67 -10.12 25.23 8.59
CA GLY A 67 -10.93 25.86 7.55
C GLY A 67 -11.24 24.99 6.34
N ILE A 68 -10.74 23.77 6.25
CA ILE A 68 -11.05 22.82 5.19
C ILE A 68 -12.01 21.78 5.74
N LEU A 69 -13.23 21.74 5.21
CA LEU A 69 -14.29 20.86 5.73
C LEU A 69 -14.07 19.40 5.39
N ARG A 70 -13.56 19.09 4.18
CA ARG A 70 -13.31 17.73 3.72
C ARG A 70 -11.83 17.52 3.46
N GLN A 71 -11.24 16.62 4.22
CA GLN A 71 -9.82 16.28 4.05
C GLN A 71 -9.67 14.77 4.09
N THR A 72 -8.91 14.24 3.13
CA THR A 72 -8.47 12.85 3.20
C THR A 72 -7.49 12.73 4.34
N PRO A 73 -7.70 11.80 5.30
CA PRO A 73 -6.73 11.56 6.36
C PRO A 73 -5.37 11.20 5.78
N ARG A 74 -4.31 11.79 6.33
CA ARG A 74 -2.92 11.54 5.92
C ARG A 74 -2.11 11.02 7.10
N VAL A 75 -1.17 10.13 6.80
CA VAL A 75 -0.27 9.55 7.80
C VAL A 75 1.14 9.52 7.24
N SER A 76 2.11 9.89 8.06
CA SER A 76 3.53 9.66 7.75
C SER A 76 3.97 8.37 8.40
N ILE A 77 4.60 7.49 7.62
CA ILE A 77 5.05 6.20 8.14
C ILE A 77 6.51 5.95 7.82
N LYS A 78 7.16 5.19 8.70
CA LYS A 78 8.47 4.61 8.46
C LYS A 78 8.34 3.10 8.54
N ILE A 79 9.06 2.41 7.67
CA ILE A 79 8.96 0.96 7.50
C ILE A 79 10.35 0.36 7.51
N ARG A 80 10.53 -0.74 8.24
CA ARG A 80 11.70 -1.60 8.14
C ARG A 80 11.35 -2.79 7.26
N ARG A 81 12.13 -3.00 6.19
CA ARG A 81 11.93 -4.11 5.27
C ARG A 81 12.17 -5.45 5.98
N ALA A 82 11.24 -6.38 5.82
CA ALA A 82 11.38 -7.75 6.26
C ALA A 82 11.80 -8.68 5.13
N ALA A 83 11.28 -8.45 3.90
CA ALA A 83 11.59 -9.27 2.75
C ALA A 83 11.38 -8.50 1.45
N MET A 84 12.04 -8.94 0.38
CA MET A 84 11.83 -8.44 -0.98
C MET A 84 10.98 -9.42 -1.77
N ALA A 85 10.12 -8.90 -2.64
CA ALA A 85 9.30 -9.73 -3.51
C ALA A 85 10.18 -10.53 -4.46
N LYS A 86 9.85 -11.82 -4.63
CA LYS A 86 10.55 -12.74 -5.52
C LYS A 86 9.90 -12.85 -6.89
N ARG A 87 8.68 -12.36 -7.02
CA ARG A 87 7.91 -12.38 -8.26
C ARG A 87 7.27 -11.03 -8.51
N ARG A 88 7.02 -10.72 -9.77
CA ARG A 88 6.39 -9.47 -10.15
C ARG A 88 4.89 -9.52 -9.91
N LEU A 89 4.36 -8.43 -9.35
CA LEU A 89 2.92 -8.20 -9.24
C LEU A 89 2.68 -6.68 -9.34
N GLY A 90 2.01 -6.28 -10.38
CA GLY A 90 1.70 -4.87 -10.58
C GLY A 90 0.48 -4.69 -11.45
N ARG A 91 0.38 -3.52 -12.08
CA ARG A 91 -0.75 -3.16 -12.92
C ARG A 91 -1.04 -4.22 -14.00
N SER A 92 -0.01 -4.68 -14.70
CA SER A 92 -0.17 -5.63 -15.80
C SER A 92 -0.73 -6.97 -15.32
N GLU A 93 -0.21 -7.49 -14.20
CA GLU A 93 -0.63 -8.78 -13.64
C GLU A 93 -2.04 -8.73 -13.06
N LEU A 94 -2.45 -7.58 -12.51
CA LEU A 94 -3.76 -7.41 -11.89
C LEU A 94 -4.85 -7.00 -12.88
N LYS A 95 -4.47 -6.45 -14.03
CA LYS A 95 -5.40 -5.91 -15.03
C LYS A 95 -6.54 -6.86 -15.46
N PRO A 96 -6.35 -8.18 -15.61
CA PRO A 96 -7.43 -9.09 -15.97
C PRO A 96 -8.52 -9.25 -14.90
N PHE A 97 -8.24 -8.92 -13.65
CA PHE A 97 -9.15 -9.14 -12.51
C PHE A 97 -10.10 -7.94 -12.35
N ARG A 98 -11.12 -7.88 -13.22
CA ARG A 98 -12.07 -6.78 -13.30
C ARG A 98 -13.51 -7.15 -12.95
N ASN A 99 -13.76 -8.38 -12.52
CA ASN A 99 -15.07 -8.76 -12.02
C ASN A 99 -15.17 -8.36 -10.54
N TRP A 100 -15.59 -7.13 -10.29
CA TRP A 100 -15.59 -6.52 -8.96
C TRP A 100 -16.39 -7.27 -7.90
N ASN A 101 -17.18 -8.25 -8.29
CA ASN A 101 -18.02 -9.02 -7.38
C ASN A 101 -17.53 -10.45 -7.15
N ASP A 102 -16.35 -10.82 -7.65
CA ASP A 102 -15.86 -12.21 -7.56
C ASP A 102 -15.17 -12.54 -6.22
N GLY A 103 -14.89 -11.55 -5.38
CA GLY A 103 -14.28 -11.75 -4.07
C GLY A 103 -12.83 -12.21 -4.07
N ARG A 104 -12.15 -12.19 -5.22
CA ARG A 104 -10.75 -12.60 -5.30
C ARG A 104 -9.80 -11.55 -4.73
N PRO A 105 -8.69 -11.96 -4.10
CA PRO A 105 -7.68 -11.02 -3.62
C PRO A 105 -7.05 -10.20 -4.75
N GLU A 106 -6.85 -10.78 -5.92
CA GLU A 106 -6.34 -10.05 -7.09
C GLU A 106 -7.29 -8.93 -7.49
N THR A 107 -8.59 -9.20 -7.48
CA THR A 107 -9.63 -8.22 -7.81
C THR A 107 -9.68 -7.11 -6.78
N GLU A 108 -9.57 -7.45 -5.50
CA GLU A 108 -9.50 -6.46 -4.42
C GLU A 108 -8.34 -5.50 -4.63
N LEU A 109 -7.15 -6.02 -4.91
CA LEU A 109 -5.94 -5.22 -5.10
C LEU A 109 -6.03 -4.35 -6.35
N ASN A 110 -6.55 -4.90 -7.46
CA ASN A 110 -6.76 -4.15 -8.68
C ASN A 110 -7.72 -2.99 -8.45
N PHE A 111 -8.86 -3.25 -7.79
CA PHE A 111 -9.85 -2.22 -7.51
C PHE A 111 -9.27 -1.12 -6.61
N LYS A 112 -8.63 -1.51 -5.51
CA LYS A 112 -8.13 -0.54 -4.53
C LYS A 112 -6.97 0.30 -5.04
N PHE A 113 -6.04 -0.29 -5.79
CA PHE A 113 -4.81 0.41 -6.21
C PHE A 113 -4.87 0.98 -7.63
N TYR A 114 -5.61 0.35 -8.53
CA TYR A 114 -5.55 0.74 -9.94
C TYR A 114 -6.87 1.30 -10.47
N ARG A 115 -7.92 1.26 -9.66
CA ARG A 115 -9.20 1.89 -9.99
C ARG A 115 -9.57 3.03 -9.04
N GLN A 116 -9.42 2.85 -7.71
CA GLN A 116 -9.91 3.81 -6.72
C GLN A 116 -8.82 4.63 -6.05
N ALA A 117 -7.74 4.00 -5.66
CA ALA A 117 -6.72 4.65 -4.85
C ALA A 117 -5.38 4.69 -5.57
N THR A 118 -5.02 5.86 -6.07
CA THR A 118 -3.66 6.11 -6.55
C THR A 118 -2.81 6.60 -5.39
N ASN A 119 -1.64 6.02 -5.19
CA ASN A 119 -0.63 6.48 -4.23
C ASN A 119 -1.19 6.75 -2.83
N LYS A 120 -1.81 5.70 -2.24
CA LYS A 120 -2.41 5.75 -0.91
C LYS A 120 -1.97 4.58 -0.06
N ILE A 121 -2.11 4.75 1.26
CA ILE A 121 -2.07 3.66 2.23
C ILE A 121 -3.48 3.08 2.31
N ILE A 122 -3.60 1.78 2.15
CA ILE A 122 -4.91 1.09 2.22
C ILE A 122 -4.86 -0.07 3.20
N GLY A 123 -5.98 -0.32 3.88
CA GLY A 123 -6.22 -1.59 4.55
C GLY A 123 -6.55 -2.65 3.51
N ILE A 124 -6.08 -3.87 3.74
CA ILE A 124 -6.35 -5.02 2.86
C ILE A 124 -6.95 -6.16 3.66
N SER A 125 -7.69 -7.02 2.97
CA SER A 125 -8.31 -8.20 3.60
C SER A 125 -7.26 -9.24 3.99
N THR A 126 -7.68 -10.18 4.83
CA THR A 126 -6.86 -11.35 5.20
C THR A 126 -6.50 -12.16 3.95
N GLU A 127 -7.44 -12.30 3.02
CA GLU A 127 -7.24 -13.03 1.76
C GLU A 127 -6.21 -12.33 0.88
N ALA A 128 -6.28 -11.01 0.76
CA ALA A 128 -5.29 -10.24 0.00
C ALA A 128 -3.90 -10.32 0.64
N SER A 129 -3.83 -10.26 1.97
CA SER A 129 -2.57 -10.44 2.70
C SER A 129 -1.96 -11.82 2.44
N ALA A 130 -2.76 -12.89 2.53
CA ALA A 130 -2.30 -14.25 2.26
C ALA A 130 -1.80 -14.40 0.81
N PHE A 131 -2.53 -13.84 -0.14
CA PHE A 131 -2.15 -13.81 -1.55
C PHE A 131 -0.79 -13.12 -1.75
N LEU A 132 -0.62 -11.93 -1.18
CA LEU A 132 0.62 -11.16 -1.34
C LEU A 132 1.83 -11.88 -0.73
N ARG A 133 1.65 -12.58 0.39
CA ARG A 133 2.74 -13.34 1.03
C ARG A 133 3.33 -14.42 0.12
N ARG A 134 2.59 -14.90 -0.87
CA ARG A 134 3.05 -15.90 -1.84
C ARG A 134 4.13 -15.36 -2.78
N PHE A 135 4.35 -14.06 -2.80
CA PHE A 135 5.36 -13.42 -3.65
C PHE A 135 6.71 -13.26 -2.94
N PHE A 136 6.78 -13.68 -1.71
CA PHE A 136 7.97 -13.61 -0.85
C PHE A 136 8.48 -15.03 -0.45
#